data_00ddeacf5102bf6034228eb74f2fe659
#
_entry.id   00ddeacf5102bf6034228eb74f2fe659
#
_cell.length_a   1.000
_cell.length_b   1.000
_cell.length_c   1.000
_cell.angle_alpha   90.00
_cell.angle_beta   90.00
_cell.angle_gamma   90.00
#
_symmetry.space_group_name_H-M   'P 1'
#
loop_
_entity.id
_entity.type
_entity.pdbx_description
1 polymer ?
#
loop_
_entity_poly.entity_id
_entity_poly.type
_entity_poly.pdbx_seq_one_letter_code
_entity_poly.pdbx_strand_id
1 'polypeptide(L)'
;MKKPKKSFLFEKLGVSYTISAVIMTVTAITLTLVAASYAYQILEQQRGATEFDVAMESILAFNDALENIAWKHQASRSSRFTIEYGQLDLVPDRSLIVNVTGGPNASYSLSREFSTGYIVYSTRIKYTNFGEGYQSYFLGSKSTITSGAGSYGRASITQKLGEVYITLSYGVRAMKTSTFNVTQGNETVPVNSVDIWIIRISIPDSLRGTNIGDFDLKTKCLNLTTIPDCGPPGGNGYDLEGDKQCNITVQLEEDTSPPAVIQLDADKVVFNFVVATVQVSV
;
A
#
# COMPACT_ATOMS: atom_id res chain seq x y z
N MET A 1 58.06 -26.37 79.44
CA MET A 1 57.79 -26.63 78.05
C MET A 1 56.48 -26.01 77.64
N LYS A 2 56.48 -24.84 76.89
CA LYS A 2 55.22 -24.19 76.40
C LYS A 2 54.96 -24.74 74.97
N LYS A 3 53.78 -25.39 74.77
CA LYS A 3 53.31 -25.78 73.44
C LYS A 3 52.94 -24.56 72.63
N PRO A 4 53.32 -24.47 71.31
CA PRO A 4 52.95 -23.36 70.45
C PRO A 4 51.46 -23.43 70.15
N LYS A 5 50.71 -22.33 70.39
CA LYS A 5 49.35 -22.13 69.88
C LYS A 5 49.40 -22.06 68.35
N LYS A 6 49.02 -23.12 67.67
CA LYS A 6 48.78 -23.09 66.21
C LYS A 6 47.67 -22.06 65.94
N SER A 7 47.97 -21.13 65.03
CA SER A 7 47.17 -20.01 64.70
C SER A 7 45.84 -20.39 64.01
N PHE A 8 44.78 -20.11 64.68
CA PHE A 8 43.39 -20.20 64.17
C PHE A 8 43.08 -19.21 63.03
N LEU A 9 44.06 -18.39 62.65
CA LEU A 9 43.92 -17.33 61.65
C LEU A 9 43.93 -17.82 60.21
N PHE A 10 44.57 -18.98 59.91
CA PHE A 10 44.62 -19.49 58.55
C PHE A 10 43.31 -20.13 58.04
N GLU A 11 42.53 -20.72 58.94
CA GLU A 11 41.22 -21.29 58.55
C GLU A 11 40.18 -20.25 58.21
N LYS A 12 40.19 -19.08 58.86
CA LYS A 12 39.26 -17.99 58.55
C LYS A 12 39.58 -17.31 57.21
N LEU A 13 40.81 -17.25 56.81
CA LEU A 13 41.23 -16.71 55.51
C LEU A 13 40.82 -17.61 54.34
N GLY A 14 40.86 -18.92 54.51
CA GLY A 14 40.46 -19.89 53.48
C GLY A 14 38.95 -19.92 53.20
N VAL A 15 38.14 -19.82 54.27
CA VAL A 15 36.66 -19.73 54.16
C VAL A 15 36.23 -18.41 53.52
N SER A 16 36.88 -17.31 53.87
CA SER A 16 36.60 -15.99 53.27
C SER A 16 36.92 -15.93 51.75
N TYR A 17 38.03 -16.58 51.33
CA TYR A 17 38.45 -16.63 49.94
C TYR A 17 37.49 -17.49 49.07
N THR A 18 37.06 -18.63 49.57
CA THR A 18 36.10 -19.48 48.87
C THR A 18 34.74 -18.84 48.70
N ILE A 19 34.22 -18.17 49.74
CA ILE A 19 32.96 -17.44 49.68
C ILE A 19 33.08 -16.30 48.69
N SER A 20 34.17 -15.52 48.69
CA SER A 20 34.40 -14.43 47.77
C SER A 20 34.48 -14.93 46.31
N ALA A 21 35.16 -16.05 46.06
CA ALA A 21 35.23 -16.67 44.73
C ALA A 21 33.84 -17.12 44.23
N VAL A 22 33.02 -17.73 45.10
CA VAL A 22 31.66 -18.15 44.73
C VAL A 22 30.78 -16.91 44.40
N ILE A 23 30.85 -15.88 45.21
CA ILE A 23 30.10 -14.64 44.94
C ILE A 23 30.52 -13.99 43.62
N MET A 24 31.83 -13.90 43.35
CA MET A 24 32.34 -13.39 42.07
C MET A 24 31.87 -14.22 40.87
N THR A 25 31.90 -15.56 40.96
CA THR A 25 31.43 -16.40 39.84
C THR A 25 29.92 -16.24 39.61
N VAL A 26 29.12 -16.24 40.67
CA VAL A 26 27.67 -16.04 40.57
C VAL A 26 27.34 -14.66 39.95
N THR A 27 28.01 -13.62 40.43
CA THR A 27 27.79 -12.27 39.88
C THR A 27 28.22 -12.18 38.41
N ALA A 28 29.35 -12.79 38.03
CA ALA A 28 29.81 -12.83 36.64
C ALA A 28 28.82 -13.57 35.73
N ILE A 29 28.30 -14.73 36.16
CA ILE A 29 27.29 -15.49 35.40
C ILE A 29 26.01 -14.66 35.27
N THR A 30 25.53 -14.03 36.34
CA THR A 30 24.31 -13.23 36.31
C THR A 30 24.47 -12.03 35.35
N LEU A 31 25.60 -11.31 35.41
CA LEU A 31 25.88 -10.21 34.49
C LEU A 31 25.95 -10.67 33.04
N THR A 32 26.56 -11.83 32.78
CA THR A 32 26.63 -12.40 31.43
C THR A 32 25.25 -12.74 30.90
N LEU A 33 24.38 -13.35 31.71
CA LEU A 33 22.98 -13.66 31.31
C LEU A 33 22.17 -12.41 31.03
N VAL A 34 22.30 -11.38 31.87
CA VAL A 34 21.64 -10.09 31.64
C VAL A 34 22.13 -9.43 30.36
N ALA A 35 23.44 -9.40 30.15
CA ALA A 35 24.05 -8.83 28.92
C ALA A 35 23.60 -9.61 27.67
N ALA A 36 23.58 -10.95 27.73
CA ALA A 36 23.12 -11.78 26.63
C ALA A 36 21.62 -11.54 26.30
N SER A 37 20.78 -11.44 27.33
CA SER A 37 19.34 -11.13 27.16
C SER A 37 19.13 -9.77 26.50
N TYR A 38 19.88 -8.76 26.94
CA TYR A 38 19.81 -7.40 26.35
C TYR A 38 20.32 -7.38 24.91
N ALA A 39 21.44 -8.07 24.63
CA ALA A 39 21.96 -8.18 23.26
C ALA A 39 20.97 -8.87 22.33
N TYR A 40 20.26 -9.91 22.79
CA TYR A 40 19.23 -10.58 22.02
C TYR A 40 18.06 -9.66 21.68
N GLN A 41 17.59 -8.85 22.64
CA GLN A 41 16.52 -7.88 22.38
C GLN A 41 16.91 -6.83 21.33
N ILE A 42 18.14 -6.29 21.42
CA ILE A 42 18.64 -5.36 20.41
C ILE A 42 18.71 -6.00 19.03
N LEU A 43 19.20 -7.24 18.95
CA LEU A 43 19.29 -7.96 17.68
C LEU A 43 17.91 -8.22 17.07
N GLU A 44 16.91 -8.60 17.89
CA GLU A 44 15.54 -8.78 17.46
C GLU A 44 14.94 -7.46 16.92
N GLN A 45 15.17 -6.34 17.62
CA GLN A 45 14.73 -5.02 17.14
C GLN A 45 15.38 -4.65 15.81
N GLN A 46 16.68 -4.85 15.65
CA GLN A 46 17.38 -4.55 14.41
C GLN A 46 16.86 -5.41 13.23
N ARG A 47 16.62 -6.71 13.47
CA ARG A 47 16.05 -7.60 12.44
C ARG A 47 14.67 -7.17 12.03
N GLY A 48 13.79 -6.85 12.99
CA GLY A 48 12.44 -6.36 12.67
C GLY A 48 12.44 -5.01 11.96
N ALA A 49 13.37 -4.09 12.29
CA ALA A 49 13.52 -2.83 11.55
C ALA A 49 14.01 -3.07 10.12
N THR A 50 14.98 -3.97 9.93
CA THR A 50 15.48 -4.33 8.59
C THR A 50 14.37 -4.99 7.76
N GLU A 51 13.55 -5.87 8.38
CA GLU A 51 12.41 -6.47 7.68
C GLU A 51 11.41 -5.42 7.21
N PHE A 52 11.14 -4.37 8.00
CA PHE A 52 10.27 -3.27 7.59
C PHE A 52 10.76 -2.60 6.31
N ASP A 53 12.06 -2.31 6.22
CA ASP A 53 12.67 -1.72 5.03
C ASP A 53 12.58 -2.66 3.81
N VAL A 54 12.86 -3.96 4.02
CA VAL A 54 12.73 -4.99 2.97
C VAL A 54 11.28 -5.16 2.52
N ALA A 55 10.32 -5.10 3.45
CA ALA A 55 8.89 -5.15 3.12
C ALA A 55 8.46 -3.95 2.28
N MET A 56 8.97 -2.76 2.59
CA MET A 56 8.73 -1.55 1.79
C MET A 56 9.26 -1.70 0.36
N GLU A 57 10.49 -2.20 0.20
CA GLU A 57 11.08 -2.48 -1.13
C GLU A 57 10.30 -3.57 -1.88
N SER A 58 9.87 -4.62 -1.20
CA SER A 58 9.07 -5.70 -1.79
C SER A 58 7.70 -5.21 -2.27
N ILE A 59 7.07 -4.28 -1.53
CA ILE A 59 5.83 -3.61 -1.92
C ILE A 59 6.04 -2.74 -3.17
N LEU A 60 7.15 -2.00 -3.26
CA LEU A 60 7.49 -1.24 -4.47
C LEU A 60 7.72 -2.17 -5.67
N ALA A 61 8.48 -3.25 -5.49
CA ALA A 61 8.70 -4.24 -6.54
C ALA A 61 7.41 -4.93 -6.99
N PHE A 62 6.48 -5.18 -6.05
CA PHE A 62 5.15 -5.69 -6.36
C PHE A 62 4.33 -4.68 -7.16
N ASN A 63 4.35 -3.40 -6.78
CA ASN A 63 3.71 -2.33 -7.54
C ASN A 63 4.22 -2.27 -8.97
N ASP A 64 5.54 -2.28 -9.16
CA ASP A 64 6.16 -2.25 -10.49
C ASP A 64 5.80 -3.48 -11.31
N ALA A 65 5.79 -4.66 -10.69
CA ALA A 65 5.35 -5.89 -11.34
C ALA A 65 3.90 -5.79 -11.80
N LEU A 66 3.00 -5.28 -10.95
CA LEU A 66 1.58 -5.16 -11.23
C LEU A 66 1.30 -4.11 -12.32
N GLU A 67 1.88 -2.91 -12.23
CA GLU A 67 1.70 -1.87 -13.25
C GLU A 67 2.21 -2.30 -14.63
N ASN A 68 3.30 -3.06 -14.67
CA ASN A 68 3.84 -3.59 -15.92
C ASN A 68 2.94 -4.62 -16.63
N ILE A 69 2.11 -5.34 -15.88
CA ILE A 69 1.23 -6.38 -16.45
C ILE A 69 -0.23 -5.91 -16.58
N ALA A 70 -0.67 -4.91 -15.82
CA ALA A 70 -2.06 -4.49 -15.74
C ALA A 70 -2.70 -4.27 -17.11
N TRP A 71 -1.94 -3.73 -18.06
CA TRP A 71 -2.40 -3.40 -19.42
C TRP A 71 -2.02 -4.46 -20.46
N LYS A 72 -1.56 -5.64 -20.03
CA LYS A 72 -1.16 -6.74 -20.91
C LYS A 72 -1.97 -7.98 -20.59
N HIS A 73 -2.98 -8.28 -21.39
CA HIS A 73 -3.84 -9.44 -21.20
C HIS A 73 -3.04 -10.74 -21.01
N GLN A 74 -3.38 -11.54 -20.01
CA GLN A 74 -2.73 -12.79 -19.62
C GLN A 74 -1.27 -12.68 -19.14
N ALA A 75 -0.69 -11.48 -19.09
CA ALA A 75 0.64 -11.31 -18.51
C ALA A 75 0.63 -11.61 -17.00
N SER A 76 1.72 -12.19 -16.52
CA SER A 76 1.90 -12.49 -15.11
C SER A 76 3.31 -12.18 -14.65
N ARG A 77 3.45 -11.81 -13.37
CA ARG A 77 4.72 -11.61 -12.67
C ARG A 77 4.58 -12.06 -11.22
N SER A 78 5.72 -12.31 -10.57
CA SER A 78 5.77 -12.57 -9.14
C SER A 78 6.71 -11.61 -8.44
N SER A 79 6.42 -11.33 -7.17
CA SER A 79 7.27 -10.59 -6.25
C SER A 79 7.42 -11.40 -4.98
N ARG A 80 8.65 -11.55 -4.49
CA ARG A 80 8.96 -12.32 -3.30
C ARG A 80 8.80 -11.46 -2.06
N PHE A 81 8.22 -12.06 -1.02
CA PHE A 81 8.08 -11.52 0.32
C PHE A 81 8.71 -12.45 1.34
N THR A 82 9.45 -11.87 2.29
CA THR A 82 10.03 -12.57 3.43
C THR A 82 9.59 -11.84 4.69
N ILE A 83 8.72 -12.45 5.49
CA ILE A 83 8.06 -11.83 6.64
C ILE A 83 8.18 -12.74 7.85
N GLU A 84 8.90 -12.31 8.87
CA GLU A 84 9.17 -13.05 10.11
C GLU A 84 8.61 -12.31 11.35
N TYR A 85 8.71 -10.97 11.37
CA TYR A 85 8.35 -10.11 12.51
C TYR A 85 7.07 -9.31 12.31
N GLY A 86 6.66 -9.12 11.05
CA GLY A 86 5.42 -8.47 10.65
C GLY A 86 4.38 -9.46 10.13
N GLN A 87 3.38 -8.94 9.46
CA GLN A 87 2.36 -9.71 8.75
C GLN A 87 1.93 -8.99 7.48
N LEU A 88 1.59 -9.74 6.44
CA LEU A 88 1.03 -9.22 5.20
C LEU A 88 -0.41 -9.68 5.05
N ASP A 89 -1.32 -8.74 4.95
CA ASP A 89 -2.74 -8.98 4.75
C ASP A 89 -3.15 -8.57 3.34
N LEU A 90 -3.87 -9.46 2.68
CA LEU A 90 -4.53 -9.21 1.41
C LEU A 90 -6.00 -8.93 1.68
N VAL A 91 -6.40 -7.68 1.52
CA VAL A 91 -7.76 -7.21 1.83
C VAL A 91 -8.55 -7.06 0.53
N PRO A 92 -9.57 -7.90 0.29
CA PRO A 92 -10.41 -7.82 -0.90
C PRO A 92 -11.54 -6.78 -0.73
N ASP A 93 -12.26 -6.55 -1.83
CA ASP A 93 -13.61 -5.96 -1.87
C ASP A 93 -13.75 -4.55 -1.28
N ARG A 94 -12.75 -3.69 -1.49
CA ARG A 94 -12.87 -2.27 -1.18
C ARG A 94 -13.67 -1.57 -2.27
N SER A 95 -14.67 -0.76 -1.90
CA SER A 95 -15.45 0.04 -2.85
C SER A 95 -14.63 1.20 -3.39
N LEU A 96 -14.57 1.33 -4.70
CA LEU A 96 -13.98 2.43 -5.46
C LEU A 96 -15.08 3.07 -6.30
N ILE A 97 -15.50 4.29 -5.95
CA ILE A 97 -16.53 5.03 -6.67
C ILE A 97 -15.87 6.14 -7.46
N VAL A 98 -16.11 6.17 -8.76
CA VAL A 98 -15.68 7.23 -9.65
C VAL A 98 -16.88 8.08 -10.04
N ASN A 99 -16.87 9.34 -9.63
CA ASN A 99 -17.89 10.30 -9.96
C ASN A 99 -17.32 11.30 -10.95
N VAL A 100 -18.05 11.51 -12.04
CA VAL A 100 -17.74 12.50 -13.07
C VAL A 100 -18.87 13.50 -13.13
N THR A 101 -18.55 14.78 -13.00
CA THR A 101 -19.52 15.87 -13.11
C THR A 101 -19.03 16.87 -14.13
N GLY A 102 -19.94 17.54 -14.80
CA GLY A 102 -19.60 18.68 -15.65
C GLY A 102 -19.07 19.87 -14.86
N GLY A 103 -18.75 20.95 -15.56
CA GLY A 103 -18.46 22.24 -14.97
C GLY A 103 -19.67 22.84 -14.25
N PRO A 104 -19.55 24.06 -13.71
CA PRO A 104 -20.61 24.69 -12.90
C PRO A 104 -22.00 24.80 -13.56
N ASN A 105 -22.04 24.86 -14.89
CA ASN A 105 -23.28 24.97 -15.65
C ASN A 105 -23.77 23.67 -16.26
N ALA A 106 -22.93 22.61 -16.24
CA ALA A 106 -23.28 21.34 -16.86
C ALA A 106 -24.17 20.48 -15.97
N SER A 107 -25.24 19.95 -16.51
CA SER A 107 -26.30 19.22 -15.77
C SER A 107 -26.10 17.71 -15.66
N TYR A 108 -24.94 17.17 -16.09
CA TYR A 108 -24.70 15.72 -16.04
C TYR A 108 -23.87 15.30 -14.83
N SER A 109 -24.22 14.14 -14.29
CA SER A 109 -23.46 13.44 -13.27
C SER A 109 -23.45 11.96 -13.59
N LEU A 110 -22.25 11.39 -13.62
CA LEU A 110 -22.01 9.96 -13.87
C LEU A 110 -21.31 9.37 -12.66
N SER A 111 -21.83 8.27 -12.12
CA SER A 111 -21.22 7.54 -11.02
C SER A 111 -21.05 6.07 -11.42
N ARG A 112 -19.85 5.54 -11.18
CA ARG A 112 -19.53 4.12 -11.39
C ARG A 112 -18.79 3.57 -10.18
N GLU A 113 -19.26 2.41 -9.72
CA GLU A 113 -18.67 1.70 -8.61
C GLU A 113 -17.93 0.46 -9.09
N PHE A 114 -16.75 0.26 -8.50
CA PHE A 114 -15.87 -0.89 -8.74
C PHE A 114 -15.44 -1.48 -7.39
N SER A 115 -15.32 -2.80 -7.31
CA SER A 115 -14.69 -3.45 -6.15
C SER A 115 -13.23 -3.69 -6.46
N THR A 116 -12.31 -3.31 -5.56
CA THR A 116 -10.87 -3.54 -5.66
C THR A 116 -10.29 -3.98 -4.33
N GLY A 117 -9.19 -4.74 -4.36
CA GLY A 117 -8.45 -5.10 -3.16
C GLY A 117 -7.27 -4.15 -2.90
N TYR A 118 -6.64 -4.31 -1.74
CA TYR A 118 -5.40 -3.64 -1.37
C TYR A 118 -4.54 -4.55 -0.49
N ILE A 119 -3.27 -4.18 -0.33
CA ILE A 119 -2.28 -4.94 0.44
C ILE A 119 -1.84 -4.12 1.63
N VAL A 120 -1.77 -4.76 2.79
CA VAL A 120 -1.31 -4.15 4.04
C VAL A 120 -0.22 -5.00 4.65
N TYR A 121 0.96 -4.42 4.83
CA TYR A 121 1.96 -4.97 5.74
C TYR A 121 1.84 -4.26 7.07
N SER A 122 1.87 -4.99 8.18
CA SER A 122 1.87 -4.41 9.51
C SER A 122 2.96 -4.98 10.39
N THR A 123 3.50 -4.15 11.28
CA THR A 123 4.50 -4.53 12.27
C THR A 123 4.33 -3.74 13.55
N ARG A 124 4.89 -4.25 14.66
CA ARG A 124 4.78 -3.60 15.97
C ARG A 124 5.75 -2.42 16.08
N ILE A 125 5.35 -1.40 16.84
CA ILE A 125 6.18 -0.20 17.13
C ILE A 125 7.52 -0.50 17.81
N LYS A 126 7.68 -1.67 18.43
CA LYS A 126 8.96 -2.07 19.03
C LYS A 126 10.08 -2.24 17.98
N TYR A 127 9.71 -2.49 16.72
CA TYR A 127 10.66 -2.65 15.62
C TYR A 127 10.90 -1.34 14.88
N THR A 128 9.83 -0.59 14.60
CA THR A 128 9.88 0.69 13.88
C THR A 128 8.86 1.65 14.46
N ASN A 129 9.27 2.88 14.83
CA ASN A 129 8.41 3.85 15.49
C ASN A 129 8.56 5.24 14.84
N PHE A 130 7.50 5.74 14.24
CA PHE A 130 7.41 7.07 13.63
C PHE A 130 6.64 8.08 14.51
N GLY A 131 5.96 7.60 15.55
CA GLY A 131 5.05 8.39 16.40
C GLY A 131 3.58 8.18 16.04
N GLU A 132 2.72 8.21 17.07
CA GLU A 132 1.28 8.00 16.90
C GLU A 132 0.66 9.07 15.98
N GLY A 133 -0.18 8.63 15.05
CA GLY A 133 -0.80 9.50 14.04
C GLY A 133 0.10 9.85 12.85
N TYR A 134 1.31 9.28 12.76
CA TYR A 134 2.18 9.47 11.59
C TYR A 134 1.50 8.95 10.32
N GLN A 135 1.59 9.75 9.26
CA GLN A 135 1.17 9.36 7.90
C GLN A 135 2.10 9.98 6.86
N SER A 136 2.67 9.16 6.00
CA SER A 136 3.52 9.61 4.90
C SER A 136 3.32 8.72 3.67
N TYR A 137 3.41 9.30 2.49
CA TYR A 137 3.37 8.57 1.21
C TYR A 137 4.78 8.47 0.65
N PHE A 138 5.22 7.26 0.35
CA PHE A 138 6.51 7.01 -0.33
C PHE A 138 6.32 6.60 -1.79
N LEU A 139 5.08 6.30 -2.21
CA LEU A 139 4.68 6.11 -3.60
C LEU A 139 3.36 6.84 -3.85
N GLY A 140 3.28 7.59 -4.95
CA GLY A 140 2.09 8.37 -5.26
C GLY A 140 1.85 9.53 -4.30
N SER A 141 0.59 9.84 -4.04
CA SER A 141 0.18 10.94 -3.15
C SER A 141 -1.12 10.61 -2.42
N LYS A 142 -1.57 11.51 -1.55
CA LYS A 142 -2.88 11.39 -0.90
C LYS A 142 -4.04 11.36 -1.91
N SER A 143 -3.87 11.98 -3.09
CA SER A 143 -4.89 11.97 -4.14
C SER A 143 -5.07 10.56 -4.70
N THR A 144 -6.32 10.10 -4.78
CA THR A 144 -6.70 8.83 -5.43
C THR A 144 -6.83 8.96 -6.94
N ILE A 145 -6.70 10.17 -7.47
CA ILE A 145 -6.78 10.45 -8.90
C ILE A 145 -5.51 11.12 -9.39
N THR A 146 -5.03 10.68 -10.53
CA THR A 146 -3.84 11.22 -11.21
C THR A 146 -4.21 11.66 -12.62
N SER A 147 -3.86 12.88 -12.98
CA SER A 147 -4.11 13.46 -14.32
C SER A 147 -2.89 13.40 -15.26
N GLY A 148 -1.80 12.78 -14.85
CA GLY A 148 -0.53 12.75 -15.58
C GLY A 148 0.13 11.36 -15.63
N ALA A 149 1.42 11.32 -15.96
CA ALA A 149 2.22 10.10 -16.13
C ALA A 149 2.69 9.45 -14.81
N GLY A 150 2.10 9.79 -13.66
CA GLY A 150 2.47 9.20 -12.37
C GLY A 150 2.08 7.72 -12.24
N SER A 151 2.54 7.08 -11.16
CA SER A 151 2.15 5.72 -10.80
C SER A 151 0.64 5.63 -10.50
N TYR A 152 0.01 4.50 -10.79
CA TYR A 152 -1.34 4.18 -10.32
C TYR A 152 -1.32 3.76 -8.85
N GLY A 153 -0.20 3.17 -8.41
CA GLY A 153 0.00 2.73 -7.04
C GLY A 153 0.15 3.90 -6.08
N ARG A 154 -0.41 3.71 -4.89
CA ARG A 154 -0.29 4.60 -3.73
C ARG A 154 0.16 3.78 -2.56
N ALA A 155 1.35 4.03 -2.07
CA ALA A 155 1.85 3.38 -0.87
C ALA A 155 2.10 4.41 0.23
N SER A 156 1.55 4.15 1.40
CA SER A 156 1.67 5.00 2.57
C SER A 156 2.12 4.22 3.79
N ILE A 157 2.87 4.90 4.66
CA ILE A 157 3.19 4.44 6.00
C ILE A 157 2.26 5.16 6.96
N THR A 158 1.57 4.42 7.82
CA THR A 158 0.74 4.98 8.89
C THR A 158 1.05 4.29 10.21
N GLN A 159 1.04 5.04 11.31
CA GLN A 159 1.17 4.48 12.65
C GLN A 159 -0.09 4.75 13.46
N LYS A 160 -0.72 3.68 13.94
CA LYS A 160 -1.95 3.71 14.75
C LYS A 160 -1.96 2.56 15.74
N LEU A 161 -2.46 2.82 16.96
CA LEU A 161 -2.76 1.79 17.96
C LEU A 161 -1.58 0.87 18.31
N GLY A 162 -0.36 1.40 18.26
CA GLY A 162 0.83 0.64 18.62
C GLY A 162 1.38 -0.25 17.50
N GLU A 163 0.90 -0.09 16.27
CA GLU A 163 1.37 -0.77 15.07
C GLU A 163 1.71 0.22 13.96
N VAL A 164 2.63 -0.17 13.09
CA VAL A 164 3.00 0.55 11.88
C VAL A 164 2.52 -0.24 10.68
N TYR A 165 1.82 0.44 9.79
CA TYR A 165 1.22 -0.14 8.59
C TYR A 165 1.86 0.43 7.33
N ILE A 166 2.16 -0.41 6.36
CA ILE A 166 2.41 -0.03 4.97
C ILE A 166 1.20 -0.46 4.16
N THR A 167 0.48 0.48 3.57
CA THR A 167 -0.71 0.18 2.76
C THR A 167 -0.43 0.50 1.30
N LEU A 168 -0.57 -0.49 0.41
CA LEU A 168 -0.54 -0.32 -1.04
C LEU A 168 -1.96 -0.42 -1.59
N SER A 169 -2.43 0.63 -2.21
CA SER A 169 -3.71 0.72 -2.92
C SER A 169 -3.52 1.32 -4.30
N TYR A 170 -4.53 1.21 -5.18
CA TYR A 170 -4.46 1.75 -6.53
C TYR A 170 -5.49 2.85 -6.71
N GLY A 171 -5.03 3.94 -7.30
CA GLY A 171 -5.84 5.07 -7.68
C GLY A 171 -6.39 4.94 -9.10
N VAL A 172 -6.97 6.02 -9.55
CA VAL A 172 -7.55 6.16 -10.90
C VAL A 172 -6.73 7.17 -11.68
N ARG A 173 -6.44 6.88 -12.94
CA ARG A 173 -5.87 7.87 -13.85
C ARG A 173 -6.94 8.34 -14.81
N ALA A 174 -7.08 9.65 -14.95
CA ALA A 174 -8.02 10.22 -15.90
C ALA A 174 -7.34 11.32 -16.72
N MET A 175 -7.52 11.24 -18.02
CA MET A 175 -6.98 12.25 -18.95
C MET A 175 -7.80 12.31 -20.24
N LYS A 176 -7.81 13.47 -20.87
CA LYS A 176 -8.29 13.62 -22.24
C LYS A 176 -7.31 12.90 -23.18
N THR A 177 -7.83 12.03 -24.03
CA THR A 177 -7.02 11.24 -24.98
C THR A 177 -7.11 11.74 -26.40
N SER A 178 -8.28 12.18 -26.82
CA SER A 178 -8.48 12.67 -28.21
C SER A 178 -9.69 13.59 -28.31
N THR A 179 -9.79 14.28 -29.43
CA THR A 179 -11.00 14.94 -29.91
C THR A 179 -11.30 14.40 -31.29
N PHE A 180 -12.51 13.93 -31.52
CA PHE A 180 -12.94 13.39 -32.81
C PHE A 180 -14.27 14.03 -33.24
N ASN A 181 -14.55 13.97 -34.54
CA ASN A 181 -15.75 14.54 -35.08
C ASN A 181 -16.83 13.47 -35.25
N VAL A 182 -18.05 13.78 -34.78
CA VAL A 182 -19.23 12.94 -34.99
C VAL A 182 -20.21 13.67 -35.89
N THR A 183 -20.64 13.00 -36.97
CA THR A 183 -21.63 13.54 -37.90
C THR A 183 -23.03 13.20 -37.39
N GLN A 184 -23.85 14.21 -37.11
CA GLN A 184 -25.24 14.07 -36.68
C GLN A 184 -26.12 14.79 -37.72
N GLY A 185 -26.73 13.99 -38.60
CA GLY A 185 -27.46 14.55 -39.74
C GLY A 185 -26.52 15.29 -40.70
N ASN A 186 -26.70 16.57 -40.90
CA ASN A 186 -25.85 17.44 -41.73
C ASN A 186 -24.78 18.19 -40.96
N GLU A 187 -24.73 18.06 -39.63
CA GLU A 187 -23.80 18.79 -38.79
C GLU A 187 -22.68 17.85 -38.31
N THR A 188 -21.47 18.43 -38.26
CA THR A 188 -20.30 17.75 -37.67
C THR A 188 -19.95 18.40 -36.35
N VAL A 189 -20.04 17.63 -35.26
CA VAL A 189 -19.82 18.11 -33.90
C VAL A 189 -18.52 17.50 -33.35
N PRO A 190 -17.57 18.31 -32.85
CA PRO A 190 -16.39 17.78 -32.19
C PRO A 190 -16.77 17.26 -30.80
N VAL A 191 -16.18 16.08 -30.46
CA VAL A 191 -16.41 15.39 -29.18
C VAL A 191 -15.08 15.04 -28.55
N ASN A 192 -14.89 15.39 -27.27
CA ASN A 192 -13.73 14.97 -26.50
C ASN A 192 -13.88 13.52 -26.03
N SER A 193 -12.79 12.77 -26.08
CA SER A 193 -12.68 11.46 -25.40
C SER A 193 -11.86 11.62 -24.14
N VAL A 194 -12.44 11.24 -23.01
CA VAL A 194 -11.75 11.19 -21.72
C VAL A 194 -11.69 9.73 -21.28
N ASP A 195 -10.47 9.21 -21.15
CA ASP A 195 -10.25 7.87 -20.68
C ASP A 195 -9.93 7.86 -19.19
N ILE A 196 -10.58 6.96 -18.48
CA ILE A 196 -10.46 6.74 -17.04
C ILE A 196 -9.93 5.34 -16.82
N TRP A 197 -8.63 5.22 -16.50
CA TRP A 197 -7.95 3.95 -16.29
C TRP A 197 -8.03 3.53 -14.83
N ILE A 198 -8.47 2.30 -14.58
CA ILE A 198 -8.68 1.73 -13.27
C ILE A 198 -7.95 0.39 -13.19
N ILE A 199 -7.10 0.21 -12.20
CA ILE A 199 -6.53 -1.10 -11.84
C ILE A 199 -7.36 -1.68 -10.70
N ARG A 200 -8.01 -2.80 -10.99
CA ARG A 200 -8.83 -3.55 -10.05
C ARG A 200 -8.06 -4.78 -9.59
N ILE A 201 -7.71 -4.83 -8.30
CA ILE A 201 -7.10 -6.02 -7.70
C ILE A 201 -8.21 -6.99 -7.29
N SER A 202 -8.14 -8.21 -7.79
CA SER A 202 -9.00 -9.32 -7.40
C SER A 202 -8.22 -10.28 -6.49
N ILE A 203 -8.66 -10.40 -5.26
CA ILE A 203 -8.07 -11.28 -4.25
C ILE A 203 -9.07 -12.41 -4.00
N PRO A 204 -8.71 -13.68 -4.28
CA PRO A 204 -9.56 -14.82 -3.98
C PRO A 204 -9.81 -14.96 -2.48
N ASP A 205 -11.00 -15.42 -2.10
CA ASP A 205 -11.38 -15.62 -0.69
C ASP A 205 -10.44 -16.58 0.04
N SER A 206 -9.82 -17.53 -0.67
CA SER A 206 -8.83 -18.46 -0.11
C SER A 206 -7.55 -17.79 0.37
N LEU A 207 -7.30 -16.54 -0.04
CA LEU A 207 -6.11 -15.75 0.34
C LEU A 207 -6.43 -14.65 1.35
N ARG A 208 -7.67 -14.60 1.84
CA ARG A 208 -8.00 -13.70 2.95
C ARG A 208 -7.26 -14.15 4.19
N GLY A 209 -6.54 -13.24 4.82
CA GLY A 209 -5.84 -13.50 6.07
C GLY A 209 -4.37 -13.13 6.02
N THR A 210 -3.72 -13.39 7.12
CA THR A 210 -2.34 -13.01 7.38
C THR A 210 -1.37 -14.00 6.73
N ASN A 211 -0.46 -13.50 5.93
CA ASN A 211 0.64 -14.27 5.36
C ASN A 211 1.94 -13.94 6.10
N ILE A 212 2.61 -14.98 6.60
CA ILE A 212 3.89 -14.92 7.31
C ILE A 212 4.83 -15.97 6.69
N GLY A 213 6.11 -15.69 6.66
CA GLY A 213 7.14 -16.56 6.09
C GLY A 213 7.60 -16.10 4.71
N ASP A 214 8.23 -17.02 4.00
CA ASP A 214 8.72 -16.81 2.63
C ASP A 214 7.66 -17.25 1.63
N PHE A 215 7.20 -16.34 0.78
CA PHE A 215 6.24 -16.65 -0.27
C PHE A 215 6.37 -15.71 -1.46
N ASP A 216 5.85 -16.15 -2.61
CA ASP A 216 5.79 -15.37 -3.84
C ASP A 216 4.36 -14.91 -4.08
N LEU A 217 4.12 -13.59 -4.08
CA LEU A 217 2.87 -13.03 -4.58
C LEU A 217 2.91 -12.97 -6.11
N LYS A 218 2.06 -13.75 -6.75
CA LYS A 218 1.88 -13.78 -8.20
C LYS A 218 0.75 -12.85 -8.59
N THR A 219 1.00 -12.03 -9.57
CA THR A 219 0.01 -11.15 -10.18
C THR A 219 -0.24 -11.60 -11.62
N LYS A 220 -1.51 -11.67 -12.01
CA LYS A 220 -1.91 -12.02 -13.38
C LYS A 220 -3.03 -11.09 -13.87
N CYS A 221 -2.83 -10.44 -15.00
CA CYS A 221 -3.90 -9.70 -15.65
C CYS A 221 -4.90 -10.69 -16.26
N LEU A 222 -6.10 -10.74 -15.67
CA LEU A 222 -7.17 -11.63 -16.14
C LEU A 222 -7.91 -11.04 -17.33
N ASN A 223 -8.26 -9.77 -17.25
CA ASN A 223 -9.11 -9.11 -18.23
C ASN A 223 -8.79 -7.62 -18.33
N LEU A 224 -8.94 -7.11 -19.54
CA LEU A 224 -8.91 -5.69 -19.85
C LEU A 224 -10.24 -5.34 -20.52
N THR A 225 -11.06 -4.54 -19.87
CA THR A 225 -12.41 -4.19 -20.33
C THR A 225 -12.50 -2.68 -20.51
N THR A 226 -13.00 -2.25 -21.65
CA THR A 226 -13.38 -0.87 -21.86
C THR A 226 -14.90 -0.76 -21.80
N ILE A 227 -15.38 0.10 -20.90
CA ILE A 227 -16.81 0.40 -20.73
C ILE A 227 -17.02 1.83 -21.22
N PRO A 228 -17.50 2.00 -22.46
CA PRO A 228 -17.79 3.32 -22.98
C PRO A 228 -19.06 3.88 -22.32
N ASP A 229 -19.05 5.17 -22.06
CA ASP A 229 -20.22 5.94 -21.64
C ASP A 229 -20.36 7.16 -22.56
N CYS A 230 -21.30 7.03 -23.49
CA CYS A 230 -21.54 8.02 -24.54
C CYS A 230 -22.72 8.95 -24.22
N GLY A 231 -23.12 9.02 -22.95
CA GLY A 231 -24.26 9.85 -22.54
C GLY A 231 -25.64 9.18 -22.72
N PRO A 232 -26.71 9.94 -22.70
CA PRO A 232 -28.06 9.44 -22.82
C PRO A 232 -28.29 8.60 -24.10
N PRO A 233 -29.24 7.64 -24.10
CA PRO A 233 -29.55 6.80 -25.26
C PRO A 233 -29.82 7.66 -26.52
N GLY A 234 -29.06 7.41 -27.58
CA GLY A 234 -29.11 8.18 -28.84
C GLY A 234 -28.31 9.48 -28.85
N GLY A 235 -27.62 9.82 -27.76
CA GLY A 235 -26.72 10.97 -27.65
C GLY A 235 -25.31 10.65 -28.17
N ASN A 236 -24.62 11.68 -28.66
CA ASN A 236 -23.21 11.61 -29.11
C ASN A 236 -22.27 12.21 -28.06
N GLY A 237 -22.46 11.86 -26.79
CA GLY A 237 -21.70 12.38 -25.65
C GLY A 237 -22.57 13.26 -24.73
N TYR A 238 -21.98 13.63 -23.62
CA TYR A 238 -22.54 14.62 -22.70
C TYR A 238 -22.25 16.04 -23.19
N ASP A 239 -23.25 16.91 -23.09
CA ASP A 239 -23.11 18.32 -23.44
C ASP A 239 -22.46 19.07 -22.27
N LEU A 240 -21.49 19.90 -22.58
CA LEU A 240 -20.74 20.68 -21.57
C LEU A 240 -21.38 22.06 -21.29
N GLU A 241 -22.45 22.44 -22.03
CA GLU A 241 -23.20 23.69 -21.86
C GLU A 241 -22.29 24.96 -21.81
N GLY A 242 -21.17 24.91 -22.57
CA GLY A 242 -20.17 25.97 -22.63
C GLY A 242 -19.04 25.87 -21.60
N ASP A 243 -19.15 25.01 -20.62
CA ASP A 243 -18.06 24.72 -19.67
C ASP A 243 -17.10 23.68 -20.25
N LYS A 244 -15.98 24.13 -20.81
CA LYS A 244 -14.96 23.27 -21.41
C LYS A 244 -14.11 22.56 -20.35
N GLN A 245 -14.75 21.96 -19.37
CA GLN A 245 -14.09 21.18 -18.30
C GLN A 245 -15.01 20.13 -17.71
N CYS A 246 -14.42 19.05 -17.19
CA CYS A 246 -15.10 18.09 -16.35
C CYS A 246 -14.33 17.87 -15.04
N ASN A 247 -15.08 17.60 -13.99
CA ASN A 247 -14.55 17.31 -12.66
C ASN A 247 -14.68 15.81 -12.40
N ILE A 248 -13.58 15.17 -12.04
CA ILE A 248 -13.58 13.76 -11.68
C ILE A 248 -13.19 13.65 -10.21
N THR A 249 -14.04 13.01 -9.41
CA THR A 249 -13.76 12.69 -8.01
C THR A 249 -13.74 11.19 -7.84
N VAL A 250 -12.83 10.71 -6.99
CA VAL A 250 -12.68 9.30 -6.67
C VAL A 250 -12.87 9.14 -5.17
N GLN A 251 -13.81 8.32 -4.79
CA GLN A 251 -14.04 7.91 -3.42
C GLN A 251 -13.56 6.47 -3.25
N LEU A 252 -12.69 6.27 -2.27
CA LEU A 252 -12.17 4.96 -1.90
C LEU A 252 -12.57 4.72 -0.44
N GLU A 253 -13.66 3.97 -0.22
CA GLU A 253 -14.38 3.86 1.06
C GLU A 253 -14.80 5.24 1.61
N GLU A 254 -14.25 5.64 2.79
CA GLU A 254 -14.55 6.93 3.42
C GLU A 254 -13.67 8.08 2.90
N ASP A 255 -12.56 7.76 2.23
CA ASP A 255 -11.62 8.74 1.69
C ASP A 255 -12.11 9.26 0.33
N THR A 256 -12.48 10.53 0.25
CA THR A 256 -12.81 11.20 -1.01
C THR A 256 -11.63 12.06 -1.47
N SER A 257 -11.18 11.86 -2.71
CA SER A 257 -10.13 12.69 -3.28
C SER A 257 -10.65 14.09 -3.61
N PRO A 258 -9.80 15.13 -3.59
CA PRO A 258 -10.14 16.39 -4.23
C PRO A 258 -10.43 16.15 -5.72
N PRO A 259 -11.32 16.94 -6.33
CA PRO A 259 -11.66 16.80 -7.75
C PRO A 259 -10.44 17.06 -8.63
N ALA A 260 -10.22 16.19 -9.61
CA ALA A 260 -9.32 16.47 -10.72
C ALA A 260 -10.10 17.14 -11.83
N VAL A 261 -9.65 18.32 -12.24
CA VAL A 261 -10.26 19.09 -13.33
C VAL A 261 -9.56 18.74 -14.63
N ILE A 262 -10.32 18.26 -15.62
CA ILE A 262 -9.82 17.99 -16.96
C ILE A 262 -10.34 19.06 -17.91
N GLN A 263 -9.42 19.76 -18.57
CA GLN A 263 -9.74 20.77 -19.57
C GLN A 263 -10.08 20.10 -20.90
N LEU A 264 -11.12 20.60 -21.55
CA LEU A 264 -11.70 20.11 -22.78
C LEU A 264 -11.71 21.24 -23.83
N ASP A 265 -11.71 20.88 -25.11
CA ASP A 265 -11.68 21.85 -26.21
C ASP A 265 -12.94 21.80 -27.10
N ALA A 266 -13.77 20.78 -26.95
CA ALA A 266 -15.05 20.62 -27.64
C ALA A 266 -16.21 20.78 -26.66
N ASP A 267 -17.41 21.00 -27.19
CA ASP A 267 -18.62 21.23 -26.39
C ASP A 267 -19.28 19.91 -25.92
N LYS A 268 -18.79 18.76 -26.40
CA LYS A 268 -19.26 17.43 -25.98
C LYS A 268 -18.13 16.57 -25.49
N VAL A 269 -18.46 15.60 -24.61
CA VAL A 269 -17.50 14.65 -24.04
C VAL A 269 -18.10 13.24 -23.95
N VAL A 270 -17.27 12.23 -24.21
CA VAL A 270 -17.54 10.83 -23.93
C VAL A 270 -16.50 10.30 -22.95
N PHE A 271 -16.91 9.37 -22.09
CA PHE A 271 -16.04 8.77 -21.08
C PHE A 271 -15.84 7.29 -21.40
N ASN A 272 -14.58 6.84 -21.31
CA ASN A 272 -14.23 5.43 -21.42
C ASN A 272 -13.61 4.96 -20.11
N PHE A 273 -14.25 4.04 -19.43
CA PHE A 273 -13.67 3.37 -18.26
C PHE A 273 -12.86 2.17 -18.73
N VAL A 274 -11.54 2.28 -18.67
CA VAL A 274 -10.61 1.20 -19.04
C VAL A 274 -10.20 0.48 -17.75
N VAL A 275 -10.75 -0.71 -17.54
CA VAL A 275 -10.59 -1.48 -16.31
C VAL A 275 -9.69 -2.67 -16.54
N ALA A 276 -8.55 -2.69 -15.90
CA ALA A 276 -7.66 -3.84 -15.82
C ALA A 276 -7.94 -4.64 -14.55
N THR A 277 -8.38 -5.89 -14.69
CA THR A 277 -8.57 -6.80 -13.56
C THR A 277 -7.33 -7.66 -13.38
N VAL A 278 -6.63 -7.46 -12.27
CA VAL A 278 -5.41 -8.19 -11.92
C VAL A 278 -5.70 -9.09 -10.72
N GLN A 279 -5.55 -10.39 -10.91
CA GLN A 279 -5.66 -11.37 -9.84
C GLN A 279 -4.35 -11.47 -9.09
N VAL A 280 -4.44 -11.53 -7.77
CA VAL A 280 -3.32 -11.83 -6.87
C VAL A 280 -3.47 -13.25 -6.35
N SER A 281 -2.38 -14.02 -6.34
CA SER A 281 -2.29 -15.38 -5.79
C SER A 281 -0.94 -15.61 -5.10
N VAL A 282 -0.86 -16.57 -4.21
CA VAL A 282 0.36 -17.02 -3.55
C VAL A 282 0.84 -18.31 -4.18
#